data_60aed1c97b8bd6fc4d69a9c8b8f6be5c
#
_entry.id   60aed1c97b8bd6fc4d69a9c8b8f6be5c
#
_cell.length_a   1.000
_cell.length_b   1.000
_cell.length_c   1.000
_cell.angle_alpha   90.00
_cell.angle_beta   90.00
_cell.angle_gamma   90.00
#
_symmetry.space_group_name_H-M   'P 1'
#
loop_
_entity.id
_entity.type
_entity.pdbx_description
1 polymer ?
#
loop_
_entity_poly.entity_id
_entity_poly.type
_entity_poly.pdbx_seq_one_letter_code
_entity_poly.pdbx_strand_id
1 'polypeptide(L)' 'MKNTKLTSVKILEALYNKFKLKTVNTNMTLQKLTNRSVDMFLNDDNFREGVETYDNLNVIGSNF' A
#
# COMPACT_ATOMS: atom_id res chain seq x y z
N MET A 1 -3.34 -17.80 -17.44
CA MET A 1 -4.01 -16.60 -16.93
C MET A 1 -4.04 -16.60 -15.43
N LYS A 2 -3.82 -15.47 -14.84
CA LYS A 2 -3.79 -15.37 -13.37
C LYS A 2 -5.19 -15.18 -12.81
N ASN A 3 -5.45 -15.86 -11.72
CA ASN A 3 -6.68 -15.65 -10.99
C ASN A 3 -6.50 -14.44 -10.08
N THR A 4 -7.44 -13.52 -10.15
CA THR A 4 -7.40 -12.32 -9.32
C THR A 4 -8.70 -12.20 -8.54
N LYS A 5 -8.64 -11.43 -7.47
CA LYS A 5 -9.79 -11.13 -6.65
C LYS A 5 -9.91 -9.63 -6.51
N LEU A 6 -11.09 -9.11 -6.80
CA LEU A 6 -11.35 -7.69 -6.59
C LEU A 6 -11.66 -7.46 -5.11
N THR A 7 -10.88 -6.62 -4.48
CA THR A 7 -11.10 -6.25 -3.08
C THR A 7 -11.21 -4.74 -2.99
N SER A 8 -11.75 -4.25 -1.89
CA SER A 8 -11.84 -2.82 -1.67
C SER A 8 -11.17 -2.45 -0.36
N VAL A 9 -10.41 -1.36 -0.39
CA VAL A 9 -9.79 -0.80 0.79
C VAL A 9 -9.99 0.70 0.77
N LYS A 10 -10.02 1.29 1.97
CA LYS A 10 -10.07 2.74 2.09
C LYS A 10 -8.66 3.26 2.27
N ILE A 11 -8.31 4.28 1.51
CA ILE A 11 -6.99 4.91 1.59
C ILE A 11 -7.21 6.35 2.01
N LEU A 12 -6.35 6.83 2.93
CA LEU A 12 -6.40 8.22 3.33
C LEU A 12 -6.29 9.11 2.09
N GLU A 13 -7.19 10.06 1.95
CA GLU A 13 -7.27 10.88 0.76
C GLU A 13 -5.96 11.62 0.47
N ALA A 14 -5.34 12.17 1.51
CA ALA A 14 -4.08 12.88 1.33
C ALA A 14 -2.98 11.96 0.80
N LEU A 15 -2.92 10.73 1.28
CA LEU A 15 -1.94 9.76 0.80
C LEU A 15 -2.23 9.38 -0.65
N TYR A 16 -3.48 9.16 -0.97
CA TYR A 16 -3.87 8.81 -2.32
C TYR A 16 -3.46 9.90 -3.32
N ASN A 17 -3.75 11.14 -2.96
CA ASN A 17 -3.41 12.27 -3.83
C ASN A 17 -1.90 12.41 -4.01
N LYS A 18 -1.13 12.24 -2.95
CA LYS A 18 0.33 12.27 -3.03
C LYS A 18 0.87 11.13 -3.88
N PHE A 19 0.28 9.95 -3.74
CA PHE A 19 0.68 8.81 -4.55
C PHE A 19 0.46 9.10 -6.03
N LYS A 20 -0.70 9.65 -6.38
CA LYS A 20 -0.99 9.97 -7.78
C LYS A 20 0.01 10.98 -8.33
N LEU A 21 0.35 12.00 -7.56
CA LEU A 21 1.33 12.98 -8.01
C LEU A 21 2.72 12.37 -8.20
N LYS A 22 3.11 11.49 -7.29
CA LYS A 22 4.44 10.86 -7.36
C LYS A 22 4.57 9.88 -8.52
N THR A 23 3.46 9.33 -8.99
CA THR A 23 3.50 8.26 -9.98
C THR A 23 3.01 8.68 -11.36
N VAL A 24 2.71 9.97 -11.56
CA VAL A 24 2.10 10.45 -12.80
C VAL A 24 2.98 10.17 -14.03
N ASN A 25 4.29 10.21 -13.86
CA ASN A 25 5.22 9.97 -14.96
C ASN A 25 5.92 8.61 -14.88
N THR A 26 5.34 7.67 -14.13
CA THR A 26 5.92 6.35 -13.96
C THR A 26 4.91 5.30 -14.38
N ASN A 27 5.38 4.04 -14.41
CA ASN A 27 4.51 2.91 -14.69
C ASN A 27 3.92 2.30 -13.40
N MET A 28 4.14 2.93 -12.26
CA MET A 28 3.60 2.43 -11.01
C MET A 28 2.10 2.69 -10.92
N THR A 29 1.36 1.69 -10.47
CA THR A 29 -0.07 1.80 -10.25
C THR A 29 -0.37 1.31 -8.84
N LEU A 30 -1.55 1.66 -8.33
CA LEU A 30 -1.96 1.21 -7.02
C LEU A 30 -2.06 -0.31 -6.98
N GLN A 31 -2.53 -0.92 -8.07
CA GLN A 31 -2.61 -2.37 -8.16
C GLN A 31 -1.23 -3.03 -8.07
N LYS A 32 -0.24 -2.48 -8.79
CA LYS A 32 1.12 -3.00 -8.71
C LYS A 32 1.69 -2.86 -7.31
N LEU A 33 1.52 -1.69 -6.73
CA LEU A 33 2.00 -1.44 -5.37
C LEU A 33 1.37 -2.42 -4.39
N THR A 34 0.07 -2.62 -4.48
CA THR A 34 -0.64 -3.51 -3.57
C THR A 34 -0.14 -4.95 -3.70
N ASN A 35 -0.08 -5.46 -4.93
CA ASN A 35 0.35 -6.85 -5.13
C ASN A 35 1.79 -7.06 -4.68
N ARG A 36 2.66 -6.13 -5.03
CA ARG A 36 4.07 -6.25 -4.66
C ARG A 36 4.27 -6.11 -3.16
N SER A 37 3.52 -5.21 -2.53
CA SER A 37 3.60 -5.03 -1.08
C SER A 37 3.09 -6.25 -0.33
N VAL A 38 2.00 -6.84 -0.80
CA VAL A 38 1.48 -8.06 -0.17
C VAL A 38 2.49 -9.19 -0.29
N ASP A 39 3.08 -9.35 -1.47
CA ASP A 39 4.08 -10.39 -1.68
C ASP A 39 5.30 -10.17 -0.78
N MET A 40 5.77 -8.92 -0.68
CA MET A 40 6.89 -8.59 0.19
C MET A 40 6.55 -8.85 1.66
N PHE A 41 5.33 -8.50 2.06
CA PHE A 41 4.88 -8.75 3.43
C PHE A 41 4.98 -10.24 3.79
N LEU A 42 4.62 -11.09 2.83
CA LEU A 42 4.64 -12.54 3.06
C LEU A 42 6.04 -13.14 3.04
N ASN A 43 6.98 -12.53 2.30
CA ASN A 43 8.28 -13.12 2.05
C ASN A 43 9.47 -12.36 2.65
N ASP A 44 9.23 -11.18 3.20
CA ASP A 44 10.30 -10.34 3.74
C ASP A 44 9.94 -9.95 5.17
N ASP A 45 10.60 -10.60 6.14
CA ASP A 45 10.29 -10.37 7.55
C ASP A 45 10.55 -8.93 7.98
N ASN A 46 11.57 -8.29 7.42
CA ASN A 46 11.88 -6.90 7.74
C ASN A 46 10.78 -5.96 7.25
N PHE A 47 10.29 -6.20 6.04
CA PHE A 47 9.22 -5.39 5.50
C PHE A 47 7.94 -5.58 6.30
N ARG A 48 7.61 -6.84 6.64
CA ARG A 48 6.43 -7.14 7.42
C ARG A 48 6.48 -6.44 8.78
N GLU A 49 7.62 -6.55 9.46
CA GLU A 49 7.77 -5.92 10.77
C GLU A 49 7.63 -4.40 10.66
N GLY A 50 8.23 -3.82 9.63
CA GLY A 50 8.13 -2.38 9.42
C GLY A 50 6.70 -1.91 9.21
N VAL A 51 5.92 -2.68 8.45
CA VAL A 51 4.51 -2.36 8.22
C VAL A 51 3.69 -2.50 9.50
N GLU A 52 3.91 -3.62 10.21
CA GLU A 52 3.12 -3.91 11.41
C GLU A 52 3.38 -2.91 12.53
N THR A 53 4.58 -2.36 12.60
CA THR A 53 4.95 -1.41 13.67
C THR A 53 4.92 0.04 13.20
N TYR A 54 4.48 0.30 11.97
CA TYR A 54 4.49 1.63 11.41
C TYR A 54 3.51 2.54 12.17
N ASP A 55 3.99 3.66 12.66
CA ASP A 55 3.18 4.58 13.46
C ASP A 55 3.28 6.03 12.99
N ASN A 56 3.80 6.25 11.79
CA ASN A 56 4.01 7.61 11.28
C ASN A 56 2.83 8.13 10.44
N LEU A 57 1.72 7.40 10.39
CA LEU A 57 0.55 7.89 9.69
C LEU A 57 -0.05 9.07 10.46
N ASN A 58 -0.31 10.14 9.73
CA ASN A 58 -0.84 11.36 10.32
C ASN A 58 -2.36 11.28 10.43
N VAL A 59 -2.83 10.32 11.22
CA VAL A 59 -4.26 10.13 11.44
C VAL A 59 -4.50 9.82 12.91
N ILE A 60 -5.74 10.03 13.34
CA ILE A 60 -6.19 9.66 14.68
C ILE A 60 -6.83 8.30 14.58
N GLY A 61 -6.38 7.35 15.42
CA GLY A 61 -6.91 6.01 15.43
C GLY A 61 -5.95 5.02 14.80
N SER A 62 -6.05 3.77 15.21
CA SER A 62 -5.12 2.71 14.85
C SER A 62 -5.59 1.85 13.67
N ASN A 63 -6.72 2.18 13.05
CA ASN A 63 -7.28 1.35 11.99
C ASN A 63 -6.76 1.69 10.60
N PHE A 64 -5.86 2.61 10.50
CA PHE A 64 -5.22 2.98 9.27
C PHE A 64 -3.73 2.85 9.42
#